data_5101db88dcf8cc882177ad50b222a70d
#
_entry.id   5101db88dcf8cc882177ad50b222a70d
#
_cell.length_a   1.000
_cell.length_b   1.000
_cell.length_c   1.000
_cell.angle_alpha   90.00
_cell.angle_beta   90.00
_cell.angle_gamma   90.00
#
_symmetry.space_group_name_H-M   'P 1'
#
loop_
_entity.id
_entity.type
_entity.pdbx_description
1 polymer ?
#
loop_
_entity_poly.entity_id
_entity_poly.type
_entity_poly.pdbx_seq_one_letter_code
_entity_poly.pdbx_strand_id
1 'polypeptide(L)'
;VKNVGEARETPTGAPQEELATGERSTRNRVARSILDHGPSTVTELAGRLGLTPAAVRRHLDALVADDVVEAREQRVYGARTRGRPAKVFALTDCGRDAFDQSYDKLATDALRWIQDRFGGDEAVVAFARARIAEQATAYRKAIEAAAPEERTEALAKALSADGYAATARSAPVGEQLCQHHCPVAHVAEKFPQLCEAETEIFSQLLGTHVQRLATIAHGDGVCTTFIPKISHTTDIASASTAGRNPA
;
A
#
# COMPACT_ATOMS: atom_id res chain seq x y z
N VAL A 1 -40.81 49.90 -7.94
CA VAL A 1 -41.12 48.55 -7.48
C VAL A 1 -40.49 47.59 -8.46
N LYS A 2 -39.31 47.04 -8.15
CA LYS A 2 -38.60 45.99 -8.95
C LYS A 2 -38.59 44.73 -8.15
N ASN A 3 -39.33 43.71 -8.63
CA ASN A 3 -39.21 42.34 -8.19
C ASN A 3 -37.90 41.73 -8.74
N VAL A 4 -37.02 41.28 -7.85
CA VAL A 4 -35.87 40.46 -8.19
C VAL A 4 -36.28 38.99 -7.91
N GLY A 5 -36.38 38.22 -8.98
CA GLY A 5 -36.67 36.79 -8.91
C GLY A 5 -35.47 36.04 -8.36
N GLU A 6 -35.70 35.37 -7.25
CA GLU A 6 -34.78 34.38 -6.67
C GLU A 6 -34.75 33.12 -7.54
N ALA A 7 -33.62 32.87 -8.17
CA ALA A 7 -33.35 31.58 -8.83
C ALA A 7 -33.17 30.49 -7.77
N ARG A 8 -34.10 29.54 -7.70
CA ARG A 8 -33.95 28.30 -6.96
C ARG A 8 -32.91 27.42 -7.63
N GLU A 9 -31.74 27.31 -7.02
CA GLU A 9 -30.77 26.28 -7.33
C GLU A 9 -31.33 24.93 -6.85
N THR A 10 -31.54 24.00 -7.77
CA THR A 10 -31.84 22.60 -7.50
C THR A 10 -30.53 21.88 -7.14
N PRO A 11 -30.46 21.17 -6.02
CA PRO A 11 -29.29 20.34 -5.70
C PRO A 11 -29.35 19.07 -6.54
N THR A 12 -28.58 19.04 -7.62
CA THR A 12 -28.39 17.85 -8.46
C THR A 12 -27.05 17.21 -8.08
N GLY A 13 -27.07 16.10 -7.33
CA GLY A 13 -25.86 15.33 -7.09
C GLY A 13 -25.86 14.35 -5.90
N ALA A 14 -26.69 14.52 -4.90
CA ALA A 14 -26.62 13.76 -3.65
C ALA A 14 -27.16 12.30 -3.64
N PRO A 15 -28.19 11.89 -4.42
CA PRO A 15 -28.79 10.56 -4.22
C PRO A 15 -27.98 9.37 -4.75
N GLN A 16 -27.15 9.55 -5.76
CA GLN A 16 -26.43 8.43 -6.39
C GLN A 16 -25.15 8.04 -5.63
N GLU A 17 -24.49 9.01 -5.03
CA GLU A 17 -23.26 8.77 -4.25
C GLU A 17 -23.59 8.16 -2.88
N GLU A 18 -24.67 8.56 -2.27
CA GLU A 18 -25.18 8.00 -1.01
C GLU A 18 -25.71 6.57 -1.17
N LEU A 19 -26.37 6.25 -2.28
CA LEU A 19 -26.79 4.90 -2.66
C LEU A 19 -25.58 3.99 -2.92
N ALA A 20 -24.56 4.47 -3.63
CA ALA A 20 -23.32 3.70 -3.91
C ALA A 20 -22.53 3.42 -2.62
N THR A 21 -22.50 4.36 -1.68
CA THR A 21 -21.85 4.20 -0.36
C THR A 21 -22.64 3.20 0.50
N GLY A 22 -23.97 3.28 0.50
CA GLY A 22 -24.86 2.34 1.20
C GLY A 22 -24.77 0.92 0.64
N GLU A 23 -24.66 0.75 -0.67
CA GLU A 23 -24.47 -0.56 -1.31
C GLU A 23 -23.10 -1.17 -1.00
N ARG A 24 -22.02 -0.39 -1.02
CA ARG A 24 -20.69 -0.83 -0.57
C ARG A 24 -20.71 -1.25 0.89
N SER A 25 -21.36 -0.48 1.77
CA SER A 25 -21.53 -0.82 3.19
C SER A 25 -22.31 -2.13 3.36
N THR A 26 -23.39 -2.36 2.62
CA THR A 26 -24.19 -3.59 2.70
C THR A 26 -23.43 -4.79 2.13
N ARG A 27 -22.67 -4.61 1.03
CA ARG A 27 -21.81 -5.65 0.47
C ARG A 27 -20.75 -6.10 1.49
N ASN A 28 -20.11 -5.15 2.18
CA ASN A 28 -19.13 -5.46 3.24
C ASN A 28 -19.80 -6.19 4.43
N ARG A 29 -21.02 -5.83 4.80
CA ARG A 29 -21.78 -6.54 5.86
C ARG A 29 -22.08 -7.99 5.48
N VAL A 30 -22.37 -8.27 4.21
CA VAL A 30 -22.58 -9.64 3.72
C VAL A 30 -21.30 -10.45 3.82
N ALA A 31 -20.18 -9.92 3.32
CA ALA A 31 -18.87 -10.58 3.41
C ALA A 31 -18.45 -10.79 4.88
N ARG A 32 -18.63 -9.78 5.74
CA ARG A 32 -18.35 -9.89 7.18
C ARG A 32 -19.18 -10.96 7.87
N SER A 33 -20.47 -11.07 7.53
CA SER A 33 -21.33 -12.13 8.08
C SER A 33 -20.87 -13.54 7.69
N ILE A 34 -20.27 -13.70 6.49
CA ILE A 34 -19.65 -14.96 6.09
C ILE A 34 -18.34 -15.20 6.85
N LEU A 35 -17.54 -14.18 7.11
CA LEU A 35 -16.33 -14.29 7.92
C LEU A 35 -16.65 -14.79 9.33
N ASP A 36 -17.61 -14.13 9.97
CA ASP A 36 -17.92 -14.34 11.39
C ASP A 36 -18.64 -15.68 11.66
N HIS A 37 -19.39 -16.20 10.68
CA HIS A 37 -20.25 -17.39 10.85
C HIS A 37 -19.86 -18.58 9.94
N GLY A 38 -18.85 -18.41 9.08
CA GLY A 38 -18.45 -19.40 8.10
C GLY A 38 -19.36 -19.47 6.86
N PRO A 39 -19.18 -20.50 6.01
CA PRO A 39 -19.96 -20.69 4.79
C PRO A 39 -21.45 -20.66 5.06
N SER A 40 -22.17 -19.80 4.33
CA SER A 40 -23.58 -19.50 4.61
C SER A 40 -24.42 -19.51 3.35
N THR A 41 -25.69 -19.91 3.47
CA THR A 41 -26.69 -19.84 2.40
C THR A 41 -27.26 -18.44 2.27
N VAL A 42 -27.90 -18.16 1.13
CA VAL A 42 -28.63 -16.90 0.91
C VAL A 42 -29.69 -16.66 2.00
N THR A 43 -30.38 -17.71 2.42
CA THR A 43 -31.46 -17.63 3.42
C THR A 43 -30.93 -17.26 4.80
N GLU A 44 -29.83 -17.88 5.22
CA GLU A 44 -29.16 -17.58 6.50
C GLU A 44 -28.64 -16.13 6.53
N LEU A 45 -28.00 -15.68 5.45
CA LEU A 45 -27.51 -14.30 5.32
C LEU A 45 -28.66 -13.31 5.34
N ALA A 46 -29.76 -13.60 4.62
CA ALA A 46 -30.95 -12.75 4.58
C ALA A 46 -31.55 -12.59 5.98
N GLY A 47 -31.69 -13.70 6.73
CA GLY A 47 -32.21 -13.70 8.09
C GLY A 47 -31.32 -12.92 9.06
N ARG A 48 -30.00 -13.15 9.05
CA ARG A 48 -29.04 -12.47 9.95
C ARG A 48 -28.94 -10.97 9.69
N LEU A 49 -29.00 -10.56 8.43
CA LEU A 49 -28.77 -9.16 8.05
C LEU A 49 -30.04 -8.33 7.93
N GLY A 50 -31.23 -8.95 8.04
CA GLY A 50 -32.52 -8.28 7.84
C GLY A 50 -32.74 -7.85 6.38
N LEU A 51 -32.16 -8.59 5.43
CA LEU A 51 -32.23 -8.29 4.00
C LEU A 51 -33.17 -9.28 3.27
N THR A 52 -33.67 -8.87 2.10
CA THR A 52 -34.39 -9.81 1.22
C THR A 52 -33.40 -10.79 0.57
N PRO A 53 -33.80 -12.05 0.29
CA PRO A 53 -32.96 -13.00 -0.44
C PRO A 53 -32.47 -12.48 -1.81
N ALA A 54 -33.26 -11.64 -2.47
CA ALA A 54 -32.91 -11.02 -3.76
C ALA A 54 -31.78 -10.00 -3.59
N ALA A 55 -31.82 -9.16 -2.53
CA ALA A 55 -30.77 -8.21 -2.23
C ALA A 55 -29.46 -8.93 -1.88
N VAL A 56 -29.53 -9.99 -1.06
CA VAL A 56 -28.35 -10.80 -0.71
C VAL A 56 -27.72 -11.42 -1.95
N ARG A 57 -28.53 -12.00 -2.88
CA ARG A 57 -28.00 -12.57 -4.13
C ARG A 57 -27.22 -11.53 -4.95
N ARG A 58 -27.77 -10.33 -5.13
CA ARG A 58 -27.09 -9.25 -5.87
C ARG A 58 -25.74 -8.91 -5.26
N HIS A 59 -25.63 -8.83 -3.93
CA HIS A 59 -24.36 -8.58 -3.25
C HIS A 59 -23.40 -9.76 -3.35
N LEU A 60 -23.89 -11.00 -3.26
CA LEU A 60 -23.08 -12.20 -3.44
C LEU A 60 -22.56 -12.32 -4.87
N ASP A 61 -23.38 -12.01 -5.88
CA ASP A 61 -22.95 -12.04 -7.29
C ASP A 61 -21.79 -11.04 -7.52
N ALA A 62 -21.88 -9.84 -6.93
CA ALA A 62 -20.79 -8.85 -6.98
C ALA A 62 -19.53 -9.33 -6.23
N LEU A 63 -19.68 -9.93 -5.04
CA LEU A 63 -18.57 -10.47 -4.26
C LEU A 63 -17.89 -11.66 -4.96
N VAL A 64 -18.65 -12.46 -5.70
CA VAL A 64 -18.10 -13.55 -6.52
C VAL A 64 -17.36 -13.00 -7.73
N ALA A 65 -17.88 -11.95 -8.38
CA ALA A 65 -17.21 -11.29 -9.49
C ALA A 65 -15.88 -10.64 -9.07
N ASP A 66 -15.80 -10.14 -7.83
CA ASP A 66 -14.61 -9.53 -7.23
C ASP A 66 -13.65 -10.58 -6.58
N ASP A 67 -13.92 -11.88 -6.75
CA ASP A 67 -13.17 -13.00 -6.15
C ASP A 67 -13.05 -12.95 -4.60
N VAL A 68 -13.96 -12.26 -3.94
CA VAL A 68 -14.03 -12.17 -2.47
C VAL A 68 -14.75 -13.38 -1.87
N VAL A 69 -15.73 -13.91 -2.59
CA VAL A 69 -16.58 -15.03 -2.17
C VAL A 69 -16.70 -16.06 -3.30
N GLU A 70 -16.71 -17.32 -2.95
CA GLU A 70 -16.98 -18.41 -3.88
C GLU A 70 -18.26 -19.16 -3.50
N ALA A 71 -18.95 -19.69 -4.50
CA ALA A 71 -20.10 -20.56 -4.30
C ALA A 71 -19.68 -22.03 -4.24
N ARG A 72 -20.03 -22.72 -3.16
CA ARG A 72 -19.76 -24.16 -2.94
C ARG A 72 -21.06 -24.92 -2.80
N GLU A 73 -21.07 -26.21 -3.10
CA GLU A 73 -22.18 -27.09 -2.71
C GLU A 73 -22.06 -27.43 -1.22
N GLN A 74 -23.16 -27.33 -0.49
CA GLN A 74 -23.18 -27.70 0.93
C GLN A 74 -22.88 -29.19 1.09
N ARG A 75 -21.84 -29.53 1.84
CA ARG A 75 -21.58 -30.91 2.21
C ARG A 75 -22.64 -31.37 3.18
N VAL A 76 -23.45 -32.35 2.76
CA VAL A 76 -24.47 -32.98 3.62
C VAL A 76 -23.80 -34.18 4.30
N TYR A 77 -23.65 -34.12 5.62
CA TYR A 77 -23.26 -35.26 6.44
C TYR A 77 -24.54 -35.95 6.92
N GLY A 78 -24.79 -37.18 6.47
CA GLY A 78 -25.95 -37.97 6.86
C GLY A 78 -26.82 -38.44 5.69
N ALA A 79 -28.03 -38.98 5.99
CA ALA A 79 -28.95 -39.50 4.98
C ALA A 79 -29.38 -38.38 4.00
N ARG A 80 -29.20 -38.63 2.70
CA ARG A 80 -29.58 -37.69 1.62
C ARG A 80 -31.08 -37.42 1.66
N THR A 81 -31.45 -36.21 1.99
CA THR A 81 -32.83 -35.70 1.77
C THR A 81 -33.05 -35.44 0.27
N ARG A 82 -34.29 -35.64 -0.21
CA ARG A 82 -34.67 -35.31 -1.60
C ARG A 82 -34.52 -33.81 -1.84
N GLY A 83 -33.67 -33.43 -2.81
CA GLY A 83 -33.53 -32.06 -3.28
C GLY A 83 -32.09 -31.79 -3.77
N ARG A 84 -31.92 -30.72 -4.57
CA ARG A 84 -30.62 -30.25 -4.99
C ARG A 84 -29.89 -29.67 -3.74
N PRO A 85 -28.61 -30.00 -3.51
CA PRO A 85 -27.85 -29.41 -2.42
C PRO A 85 -27.93 -27.88 -2.45
N ALA A 86 -28.11 -27.28 -1.28
CA ALA A 86 -28.12 -25.82 -1.17
C ALA A 86 -26.73 -25.28 -1.53
N LYS A 87 -26.69 -24.17 -2.28
CA LYS A 87 -25.44 -23.41 -2.48
C LYS A 87 -25.12 -22.67 -1.21
N VAL A 88 -23.91 -22.83 -0.73
CA VAL A 88 -23.28 -22.03 0.34
C VAL A 88 -22.23 -21.12 -0.26
N PHE A 89 -22.04 -19.96 0.33
CA PHE A 89 -21.05 -18.99 -0.05
C PHE A 89 -20.00 -18.90 1.04
N ALA A 90 -18.72 -19.02 0.65
CA ALA A 90 -17.57 -18.99 1.53
C ALA A 90 -16.61 -17.90 1.06
N LEU A 91 -15.85 -17.31 1.98
CA LEU A 91 -14.76 -16.42 1.60
C LEU A 91 -13.66 -17.21 0.89
N THR A 92 -13.11 -16.62 -0.15
CA THR A 92 -11.84 -17.04 -0.78
C THR A 92 -10.65 -16.62 0.11
N ASP A 93 -9.43 -16.99 -0.24
CA ASP A 93 -8.25 -16.47 0.45
C ASP A 93 -8.10 -14.97 0.18
N CYS A 94 -8.30 -14.52 -1.07
CA CYS A 94 -8.36 -13.10 -1.42
C CYS A 94 -9.42 -12.35 -0.59
N GLY A 95 -10.61 -12.95 -0.42
CA GLY A 95 -11.67 -12.38 0.41
C GLY A 95 -11.32 -12.28 1.88
N ARG A 96 -10.53 -13.21 2.43
CA ARG A 96 -10.01 -13.13 3.80
C ARG A 96 -8.99 -12.01 3.95
N ASP A 97 -8.13 -11.82 2.96
CA ASP A 97 -7.11 -10.78 2.96
C ASP A 97 -7.70 -9.34 2.91
N ALA A 98 -8.95 -9.21 2.44
CA ALA A 98 -9.67 -7.94 2.46
C ALA A 98 -10.16 -7.51 3.87
N PHE A 99 -10.07 -8.41 4.87
CA PHE A 99 -10.37 -8.08 6.26
C PHE A 99 -9.09 -7.81 7.05
N ASP A 100 -9.27 -7.09 8.16
CA ASP A 100 -8.19 -6.72 9.06
C ASP A 100 -7.38 -7.95 9.48
N GLN A 101 -6.15 -8.01 9.00
CA GLN A 101 -5.18 -9.07 9.30
C GLN A 101 -4.30 -8.56 10.44
N SER A 102 -4.21 -9.29 11.54
CA SER A 102 -3.36 -8.89 12.67
C SER A 102 -1.85 -9.02 12.38
N TYR A 103 -1.44 -9.02 11.09
CA TYR A 103 -0.03 -9.14 10.70
C TYR A 103 0.81 -7.96 11.17
N ASP A 104 0.29 -6.73 11.11
CA ASP A 104 1.00 -5.55 11.62
C ASP A 104 1.23 -5.65 13.13
N LYS A 105 0.22 -6.15 13.86
CA LYS A 105 0.35 -6.39 15.30
C LYS A 105 1.37 -7.49 15.57
N LEU A 106 1.31 -8.61 14.87
CA LEU A 106 2.25 -9.73 15.01
C LEU A 106 3.67 -9.27 14.72
N ALA A 107 3.89 -8.53 13.62
CA ALA A 107 5.19 -7.98 13.25
C ALA A 107 5.71 -7.00 14.30
N THR A 108 4.84 -6.11 14.81
CA THR A 108 5.18 -5.17 15.89
C THR A 108 5.58 -5.90 17.17
N ASP A 109 4.82 -6.91 17.58
CA ASP A 109 5.09 -7.70 18.78
C ASP A 109 6.41 -8.51 18.62
N ALA A 110 6.67 -9.04 17.42
CA ALA A 110 7.93 -9.74 17.12
C ALA A 110 9.15 -8.80 17.19
N LEU A 111 9.05 -7.59 16.62
CA LEU A 111 10.14 -6.61 16.68
C LEU A 111 10.38 -6.09 18.09
N ARG A 112 9.32 -5.88 18.90
CA ARG A 112 9.49 -5.57 20.32
C ARG A 112 10.20 -6.69 21.06
N TRP A 113 9.82 -7.93 20.84
CA TRP A 113 10.46 -9.08 21.47
C TRP A 113 11.95 -9.17 21.09
N ILE A 114 12.28 -8.89 19.81
CA ILE A 114 13.67 -8.80 19.35
C ILE A 114 14.41 -7.67 20.10
N GLN A 115 13.82 -6.48 20.16
CA GLN A 115 14.37 -5.31 20.85
C GLN A 115 14.64 -5.63 22.33
N ASP A 116 13.69 -6.21 23.02
CA ASP A 116 13.78 -6.49 24.46
C ASP A 116 14.77 -7.61 24.81
N ARG A 117 15.03 -8.54 23.90
CA ARG A 117 15.79 -9.78 24.19
C ARG A 117 17.16 -9.86 23.53
N PHE A 118 17.40 -9.14 22.43
CA PHE A 118 18.58 -9.37 21.59
C PHE A 118 19.48 -8.15 21.37
N GLY A 119 19.39 -7.13 22.17
CA GLY A 119 20.33 -6.00 22.11
C GLY A 119 19.69 -4.65 21.78
N GLY A 120 18.42 -4.46 22.13
CA GLY A 120 17.76 -3.16 22.02
C GLY A 120 17.57 -2.70 20.58
N ASP A 121 17.68 -1.41 20.36
CA ASP A 121 17.49 -0.80 19.04
C ASP A 121 18.47 -1.32 18.00
N GLU A 122 19.70 -1.69 18.38
CA GLU A 122 20.71 -2.24 17.46
C GLU A 122 20.24 -3.54 16.80
N ALA A 123 19.51 -4.39 17.52
CA ALA A 123 18.96 -5.63 16.97
C ALA A 123 17.87 -5.33 15.93
N VAL A 124 17.04 -4.31 16.18
CA VAL A 124 16.03 -3.85 15.21
C VAL A 124 16.68 -3.25 13.97
N VAL A 125 17.72 -2.44 14.12
CA VAL A 125 18.53 -1.90 13.00
C VAL A 125 19.12 -3.04 12.17
N ALA A 126 19.72 -4.04 12.82
CA ALA A 126 20.29 -5.20 12.13
C ALA A 126 19.22 -5.97 11.34
N PHE A 127 18.05 -6.19 11.92
CA PHE A 127 16.93 -6.81 11.24
C PHE A 127 16.44 -5.97 10.03
N ALA A 128 16.27 -4.65 10.21
CA ALA A 128 15.83 -3.74 9.17
C ALA A 128 16.79 -3.74 7.97
N ARG A 129 18.11 -3.69 8.23
CA ARG A 129 19.14 -3.76 7.20
C ARG A 129 19.15 -5.11 6.48
N ALA A 130 19.03 -6.22 7.21
CA ALA A 130 19.00 -7.55 6.62
C ALA A 130 17.78 -7.72 5.70
N ARG A 131 16.60 -7.29 6.15
CA ARG A 131 15.36 -7.34 5.38
C ARG A 131 15.45 -6.54 4.08
N ILE A 132 15.90 -5.28 4.15
CA ILE A 132 15.98 -4.44 2.94
C ILE A 132 17.12 -4.88 2.01
N ALA A 133 18.19 -5.45 2.52
CA ALA A 133 19.29 -5.98 1.71
C ALA A 133 18.83 -7.15 0.81
N GLU A 134 17.92 -7.98 1.27
CA GLU A 134 17.31 -9.04 0.47
C GLU A 134 16.53 -8.44 -0.71
N GLN A 135 15.64 -7.47 -0.47
CA GLN A 135 14.88 -6.75 -1.50
C GLN A 135 15.80 -5.98 -2.46
N ALA A 136 16.87 -5.39 -1.93
CA ALA A 136 17.86 -4.61 -2.70
C ALA A 136 18.52 -5.40 -3.83
N THR A 137 18.56 -6.72 -3.76
CA THR A 137 19.10 -7.56 -4.83
C THR A 137 18.28 -7.42 -6.12
N ALA A 138 16.95 -7.42 -6.01
CA ALA A 138 16.07 -7.22 -7.16
C ALA A 138 16.14 -5.78 -7.68
N TYR A 139 16.18 -4.79 -6.77
CA TYR A 139 16.29 -3.37 -7.12
C TYR A 139 17.60 -3.05 -7.84
N ARG A 140 18.73 -3.60 -7.36
CA ARG A 140 20.04 -3.44 -7.99
C ARG A 140 20.03 -3.90 -9.42
N LYS A 141 19.48 -5.07 -9.70
CA LYS A 141 19.38 -5.62 -11.05
C LYS A 141 18.58 -4.69 -12.00
N ALA A 142 17.48 -4.10 -11.50
CA ALA A 142 16.68 -3.17 -12.30
C ALA A 142 17.43 -1.86 -12.58
N ILE A 143 18.16 -1.33 -11.58
CA ILE A 143 18.91 -0.09 -11.69
C ILE A 143 20.14 -0.26 -12.62
N GLU A 144 20.87 -1.37 -12.49
CA GLU A 144 22.03 -1.66 -13.35
C GLU A 144 21.68 -1.87 -14.82
N ALA A 145 20.46 -2.33 -15.12
CA ALA A 145 19.95 -2.48 -16.47
C ALA A 145 19.47 -1.15 -17.10
N ALA A 146 19.31 -0.09 -16.31
CA ALA A 146 18.80 1.20 -16.75
C ALA A 146 19.94 2.19 -17.04
N ALA A 147 19.72 3.13 -17.98
CA ALA A 147 20.59 4.25 -18.20
C ALA A 147 20.71 5.12 -16.92
N PRO A 148 21.84 5.79 -16.67
CA PRO A 148 22.06 6.57 -15.46
C PRO A 148 20.94 7.56 -15.12
N GLU A 149 20.37 8.21 -16.14
CA GLU A 149 19.26 9.17 -16.03
C GLU A 149 17.90 8.51 -15.74
N GLU A 150 17.78 7.20 -15.94
CA GLU A 150 16.55 6.42 -15.73
C GLU A 150 16.56 5.59 -14.44
N ARG A 151 17.65 5.65 -13.67
CA ARG A 151 17.85 4.80 -12.48
C ARG A 151 16.80 5.04 -11.39
N THR A 152 16.39 6.29 -11.19
CA THR A 152 15.34 6.63 -10.22
C THR A 152 13.99 6.05 -10.65
N GLU A 153 13.67 6.12 -11.94
CA GLU A 153 12.45 5.52 -12.49
C GLU A 153 12.48 3.99 -12.43
N ALA A 154 13.64 3.38 -12.68
CA ALA A 154 13.83 1.93 -12.54
C ALA A 154 13.62 1.47 -11.09
N LEU A 155 14.14 2.23 -10.11
CA LEU A 155 13.89 2.00 -8.69
C LEU A 155 12.40 2.16 -8.34
N ALA A 156 11.74 3.19 -8.86
CA ALA A 156 10.31 3.41 -8.63
C ALA A 156 9.45 2.24 -9.15
N LYS A 157 9.78 1.71 -10.34
CA LYS A 157 9.11 0.53 -10.90
C LYS A 157 9.34 -0.73 -10.06
N ALA A 158 10.56 -0.95 -9.60
CA ALA A 158 10.89 -2.09 -8.74
C ALA A 158 10.16 -2.02 -7.40
N LEU A 159 10.13 -0.86 -6.76
CA LEU A 159 9.35 -0.60 -5.54
C LEU A 159 7.84 -0.81 -5.75
N SER A 160 7.32 -0.39 -6.91
CA SER A 160 5.90 -0.58 -7.23
C SER A 160 5.53 -2.06 -7.37
N ALA A 161 6.45 -2.90 -7.88
CA ALA A 161 6.27 -4.34 -7.91
C ALA A 161 6.17 -4.96 -6.50
N ASP A 162 6.83 -4.34 -5.50
CA ASP A 162 6.77 -4.73 -4.08
C ASP A 162 5.66 -4.01 -3.30
N GLY A 163 4.71 -3.35 -3.99
CA GLY A 163 3.51 -2.77 -3.41
C GLY A 163 3.63 -1.33 -2.90
N TYR A 164 4.75 -0.63 -3.15
CA TYR A 164 4.95 0.75 -2.66
C TYR A 164 4.23 1.82 -3.50
N ALA A 165 3.68 1.50 -4.66
CA ALA A 165 3.06 2.45 -5.59
C ALA A 165 3.96 3.68 -5.83
N ALA A 166 5.22 3.45 -6.25
CA ALA A 166 6.23 4.49 -6.33
C ALA A 166 6.27 5.16 -7.72
N THR A 167 6.65 6.44 -7.72
CA THR A 167 6.86 7.25 -8.94
C THR A 167 8.12 8.09 -8.79
N ALA A 168 8.80 8.36 -9.90
CA ALA A 168 9.88 9.34 -9.97
C ALA A 168 9.40 10.66 -10.56
N ARG A 169 9.92 11.78 -10.05
CA ARG A 169 9.60 13.12 -10.54
C ARG A 169 10.86 13.96 -10.64
N SER A 170 11.00 14.72 -11.73
CA SER A 170 12.08 15.69 -11.84
C SER A 170 11.87 16.88 -10.90
N ALA A 171 12.96 17.37 -10.31
CA ALA A 171 13.01 18.57 -9.50
C ALA A 171 14.15 19.49 -10.01
N PRO A 172 14.15 20.81 -9.70
CA PRO A 172 15.13 21.74 -10.26
C PRO A 172 16.59 21.36 -10.04
N VAL A 173 16.91 20.75 -8.89
CA VAL A 173 18.27 20.38 -8.48
C VAL A 173 18.45 18.89 -8.29
N GLY A 174 17.54 18.06 -8.78
CA GLY A 174 17.59 16.63 -8.60
C GLY A 174 16.34 15.92 -9.08
N GLU A 175 16.01 14.84 -8.39
CA GLU A 175 14.82 14.03 -8.61
C GLU A 175 14.14 13.75 -7.26
N GLN A 176 12.87 13.42 -7.31
CA GLN A 176 12.11 12.95 -6.15
C GLN A 176 11.55 11.57 -6.44
N LEU A 177 11.84 10.63 -5.57
CA LEU A 177 11.18 9.34 -5.50
C LEU A 177 10.01 9.47 -4.51
N CYS A 178 8.80 9.27 -4.99
CA CYS A 178 7.56 9.37 -4.21
C CYS A 178 6.95 7.96 -4.08
N GLN A 179 6.76 7.48 -2.85
CA GLN A 179 6.04 6.23 -2.55
C GLN A 179 4.66 6.60 -2.00
N HIS A 180 3.59 6.31 -2.75
CA HIS A 180 2.21 6.67 -2.42
C HIS A 180 1.55 5.65 -1.48
N HIS A 181 2.17 4.50 -1.31
CA HIS A 181 1.78 3.45 -0.37
C HIS A 181 3.02 2.87 0.29
N CYS A 182 2.91 2.49 1.57
CA CYS A 182 3.95 1.77 2.30
C CYS A 182 3.33 0.49 2.89
N PRO A 183 3.73 -0.71 2.40
CA PRO A 183 3.18 -1.99 2.87
C PRO A 183 3.42 -2.27 4.35
N VAL A 184 4.36 -1.56 4.98
CA VAL A 184 4.75 -1.75 6.38
C VAL A 184 4.57 -0.48 7.22
N ALA A 185 3.73 0.47 6.79
CA ALA A 185 3.56 1.77 7.42
C ALA A 185 3.28 1.69 8.92
N HIS A 186 2.33 0.85 9.35
CA HIS A 186 1.94 0.70 10.75
C HIS A 186 3.02 0.09 11.64
N VAL A 187 3.92 -0.70 11.06
CA VAL A 187 5.09 -1.24 11.77
C VAL A 187 6.19 -0.18 11.82
N ALA A 188 6.44 0.50 10.71
CA ALA A 188 7.45 1.54 10.58
C ALA A 188 7.16 2.78 11.45
N GLU A 189 5.89 3.09 11.73
CA GLU A 189 5.47 4.10 12.73
C GLU A 189 6.08 3.83 14.12
N LYS A 190 6.22 2.58 14.49
CA LYS A 190 6.75 2.14 15.79
C LYS A 190 8.24 1.82 15.75
N PHE A 191 8.75 1.51 14.59
CA PHE A 191 10.14 1.14 14.33
C PHE A 191 10.71 1.94 13.15
N PRO A 192 11.08 3.22 13.35
CA PRO A 192 11.59 4.11 12.30
C PRO A 192 12.87 3.58 11.64
N GLN A 193 13.58 2.67 12.29
CA GLN A 193 14.76 1.99 11.76
C GLN A 193 14.50 1.29 10.42
N LEU A 194 13.24 0.90 10.14
CA LEU A 194 12.83 0.34 8.84
C LEU A 194 12.94 1.39 7.72
N CYS A 195 12.49 2.63 7.98
CA CYS A 195 12.57 3.74 7.03
C CYS A 195 14.01 4.24 6.84
N GLU A 196 14.80 4.24 7.93
CA GLU A 196 16.23 4.62 7.91
C GLU A 196 17.04 3.65 7.05
N ALA A 197 16.88 2.33 7.27
CA ALA A 197 17.53 1.29 6.50
C ALA A 197 17.16 1.33 5.01
N GLU A 198 15.87 1.60 4.70
CA GLU A 198 15.41 1.79 3.31
C GLU A 198 16.10 3.00 2.66
N THR A 199 16.19 4.13 3.37
CA THR A 199 16.86 5.34 2.87
C THR A 199 18.36 5.12 2.65
N GLU A 200 19.02 4.41 3.55
CA GLU A 200 20.42 4.02 3.43
C GLU A 200 20.66 3.16 2.18
N ILE A 201 19.81 2.17 1.93
CA ILE A 201 19.92 1.29 0.77
C ILE A 201 19.66 2.05 -0.54
N PHE A 202 18.75 3.01 -0.57
CA PHE A 202 18.53 3.85 -1.76
C PHE A 202 19.78 4.67 -2.09
N SER A 203 20.47 5.22 -1.06
CA SER A 203 21.76 5.91 -1.27
C SER A 203 22.82 4.99 -1.90
N GLN A 204 22.89 3.75 -1.41
CA GLN A 204 23.85 2.76 -1.94
C GLN A 204 23.52 2.33 -3.37
N LEU A 205 22.26 2.08 -3.67
CA LEU A 205 21.78 1.64 -4.99
C LEU A 205 21.95 2.70 -6.07
N LEU A 206 21.69 3.96 -5.72
CA LEU A 206 21.79 5.09 -6.64
C LEU A 206 23.20 5.70 -6.71
N GLY A 207 24.11 5.28 -5.80
CA GLY A 207 25.47 5.78 -5.74
C GLY A 207 25.59 7.27 -5.36
N THR A 208 24.57 7.82 -4.71
CA THR A 208 24.54 9.20 -4.23
C THR A 208 23.84 9.30 -2.89
N HIS A 209 24.16 10.30 -2.09
CA HIS A 209 23.43 10.56 -0.86
C HIS A 209 21.98 10.99 -1.20
N VAL A 210 21.02 10.32 -0.61
CA VAL A 210 19.60 10.70 -0.73
C VAL A 210 19.07 11.20 0.60
N GLN A 211 18.04 12.04 0.56
CA GLN A 211 17.44 12.62 1.74
C GLN A 211 15.94 12.30 1.81
N ARG A 212 15.50 11.66 2.88
CA ARG A 212 14.07 11.44 3.17
C ARG A 212 13.47 12.76 3.66
N LEU A 213 12.50 13.28 2.93
CA LEU A 213 11.83 14.56 3.24
C LEU A 213 10.51 14.36 3.99
N ALA A 214 9.81 13.27 3.71
CA ALA A 214 8.50 12.96 4.29
C ALA A 214 8.31 11.44 4.37
N THR A 215 7.52 10.95 5.35
CA THR A 215 7.20 9.53 5.50
C THR A 215 5.74 9.32 5.88
N ILE A 216 5.09 8.35 5.26
CA ILE A 216 3.75 7.89 5.61
C ILE A 216 3.69 7.43 7.07
N ALA A 217 4.74 6.76 7.55
CA ALA A 217 4.84 6.29 8.93
C ALA A 217 4.82 7.43 9.97
N HIS A 218 5.18 8.65 9.61
CA HIS A 218 5.11 9.83 10.50
C HIS A 218 3.88 10.71 10.22
N GLY A 219 2.91 10.21 9.43
CA GLY A 219 1.65 10.90 9.17
C GLY A 219 1.60 11.71 7.88
N ASP A 220 2.66 11.71 7.07
CA ASP A 220 2.62 12.33 5.75
C ASP A 220 1.78 11.49 4.78
N GLY A 221 1.19 12.12 3.76
CA GLY A 221 0.39 11.42 2.76
C GLY A 221 1.21 10.62 1.73
N VAL A 222 2.54 10.82 1.70
CA VAL A 222 3.46 10.21 0.74
C VAL A 222 4.87 10.17 1.33
N CYS A 223 5.60 9.05 1.13
CA CYS A 223 7.03 9.05 1.41
C CYS A 223 7.75 9.74 0.25
N THR A 224 8.54 10.78 0.54
CA THR A 224 9.30 11.54 -0.45
C THR A 224 10.78 11.44 -0.13
N THR A 225 11.57 10.97 -1.09
CA THR A 225 13.03 10.94 -1.02
C THR A 225 13.60 11.82 -2.12
N PHE A 226 14.41 12.79 -1.74
CA PHE A 226 15.15 13.64 -2.67
C PHE A 226 16.47 12.99 -3.06
N ILE A 227 16.76 13.01 -4.36
CA ILE A 227 17.97 12.46 -4.99
C ILE A 227 18.66 13.61 -5.72
N PRO A 228 19.80 14.12 -5.23
CA PRO A 228 20.48 15.24 -5.86
C PRO A 228 21.07 14.84 -7.21
N LYS A 229 21.03 15.72 -8.21
CA LYS A 229 21.83 15.56 -9.42
C LYS A 229 23.30 15.84 -9.07
N ILE A 230 24.17 14.87 -9.31
CA ILE A 230 25.59 15.08 -9.20
C ILE A 230 26.02 15.93 -10.40
N SER A 231 26.10 17.26 -10.21
CA SER A 231 26.81 18.10 -11.17
C SER A 231 28.28 17.77 -11.04
N HIS A 232 28.86 17.03 -11.98
CA HIS A 232 30.30 16.95 -12.13
C HIS A 232 30.80 18.34 -12.50
N THR A 233 31.11 19.14 -11.48
CA THR A 233 31.88 20.38 -11.68
C THR A 233 33.31 19.98 -11.97
N THR A 234 33.59 19.64 -13.23
CA THR A 234 34.93 19.54 -13.78
C THR A 234 35.36 20.92 -14.19
N ASP A 235 35.65 21.80 -13.24
CA ASP A 235 36.32 23.06 -13.52
C ASP A 235 36.94 23.63 -12.22
N ILE A 236 37.94 22.93 -11.69
CA ILE A 236 38.97 23.58 -10.86
C ILE A 236 40.33 23.08 -11.37
N ALA A 237 40.74 23.59 -12.51
CA ALA A 237 42.18 23.57 -12.88
C ALA A 237 42.39 24.52 -14.04
N SER A 238 42.69 25.78 -13.75
CA SER A 238 43.71 26.57 -14.45
C SER A 238 43.61 28.06 -14.04
N ALA A 239 43.85 28.34 -12.77
CA ALA A 239 44.39 29.65 -12.42
C ALA A 239 45.89 29.54 -12.58
N SER A 240 46.35 29.67 -13.81
CA SER A 240 47.73 29.81 -14.21
C SER A 240 48.37 30.97 -13.46
N THR A 241 49.42 30.66 -12.71
CA THR A 241 50.45 31.60 -12.26
C THR A 241 51.06 32.34 -13.45
N ALA A 242 50.63 33.59 -13.66
CA ALA A 242 51.31 34.51 -14.55
C ALA A 242 52.11 35.50 -13.70
N GLY A 243 53.41 35.27 -13.72
CA GLY A 243 54.47 36.27 -13.80
C GLY A 243 54.51 37.39 -12.74
N ARG A 244 55.34 37.16 -11.72
CA ARG A 244 56.04 38.27 -11.09
C ARG A 244 57.47 38.27 -11.63
N ASN A 245 57.79 39.27 -12.49
CA ASN A 245 59.15 39.57 -12.91
C ASN A 245 59.73 40.60 -11.93
N PRO A 246 60.98 40.48 -11.44
CA PRO A 246 61.62 41.45 -10.58
C PRO A 246 62.41 42.47 -11.43
N ALA A 247 62.35 43.71 -11.08
CA ALA A 247 63.39 44.74 -11.27
C ALA A 247 63.34 45.74 -10.14
#